data_5485cb181f05ceb31b1eae666f754ce8
#
_entry.id   5485cb181f05ceb31b1eae666f754ce8
#
_cell.length_a   1.000
_cell.length_b   1.000
_cell.length_c   1.000
_cell.angle_alpha   90.00
_cell.angle_beta   90.00
_cell.angle_gamma   90.00
#
_symmetry.space_group_name_H-M   'P 1'
#
loop_
_entity.id
_entity.type
_entity.pdbx_description
1 polymer ?
#
loop_
_entity_poly.entity_id
_entity_poly.type
_entity_poly.pdbx_seq_one_letter_code
_entity_poly.pdbx_strand_id
1 'polypeptide(L)'
;MNRPYKLTPMHQWHERHGANMAEVSGWRRAVDYGDLKSEVASIRTGVGLCDATPLSKVDVEGKHSEQMFERFTRAPGVGECTSAVLSQIDEPPAYIARLTRDRFIVLGGAEKGAQVSGLKDAASGLGCLHVTDVTSAYAALRLMGPMSTNLLKKLGPARIDSMKDGRCLQSPLAQVVGLLIRRDVRGVPAWLLLVSRDYGEYVWECVLSAGHEFGIRPFGTAAEQVLTDAEAADVEVV
;
A
#
# COMPACT_ATOMS: atom_id res chain seq x y z
N MET A 1 -27.15 11.99 10.41
CA MET A 1 -25.97 12.85 10.63
C MET A 1 -24.89 12.38 9.68
N ASN A 2 -24.44 13.25 8.76
CA ASN A 2 -23.31 12.92 7.87
C ASN A 2 -22.05 12.83 8.73
N ARG A 3 -21.44 11.64 8.84
CA ARG A 3 -20.15 11.51 9.51
C ARG A 3 -19.10 12.19 8.63
N PRO A 4 -18.18 13.00 9.19
CA PRO A 4 -17.10 13.59 8.42
C PRO A 4 -16.21 12.46 7.87
N TYR A 5 -15.91 12.50 6.58
CA TYR A 5 -14.95 11.59 5.93
C TYR A 5 -13.59 12.25 5.80
N LYS A 6 -12.56 11.41 5.68
CA LYS A 6 -11.18 11.85 5.45
C LYS A 6 -10.93 12.03 3.95
N LEU A 7 -10.08 13.00 3.61
CA LEU A 7 -9.59 13.22 2.26
C LEU A 7 -8.16 12.72 2.14
N THR A 8 -7.82 12.16 0.99
CA THR A 8 -6.43 11.84 0.65
C THR A 8 -5.71 13.10 0.15
N PRO A 9 -4.37 13.14 0.13
CA PRO A 9 -3.66 14.28 -0.45
C PRO A 9 -3.95 14.45 -1.95
N MET A 10 -4.28 13.38 -2.68
CA MET A 10 -4.59 13.40 -4.11
C MET A 10 -6.07 13.70 -4.41
N HIS A 11 -6.91 13.95 -3.39
CA HIS A 11 -8.36 14.12 -3.56
C HIS A 11 -8.73 15.14 -4.64
N GLN A 12 -8.12 16.34 -4.60
CA GLN A 12 -8.42 17.38 -5.59
C GLN A 12 -7.93 16.98 -6.99
N TRP A 13 -6.82 16.27 -7.07
CA TRP A 13 -6.33 15.73 -8.33
C TRP A 13 -7.35 14.75 -8.95
N HIS A 14 -7.89 13.82 -8.15
CA HIS A 14 -8.92 12.87 -8.60
C HIS A 14 -10.17 13.57 -9.14
N GLU A 15 -10.69 14.56 -8.41
CA GLU A 15 -11.88 15.32 -8.84
C GLU A 15 -11.61 16.09 -10.15
N ARG A 16 -10.47 16.76 -10.27
CA ARG A 16 -10.08 17.50 -11.50
C ARG A 16 -9.90 16.58 -12.71
N HIS A 17 -9.60 15.31 -12.51
CA HIS A 17 -9.39 14.32 -13.56
C HIS A 17 -10.57 13.37 -13.76
N GLY A 18 -11.76 13.78 -13.31
CA GLY A 18 -13.02 13.11 -13.63
C GLY A 18 -13.26 11.79 -12.92
N ALA A 19 -12.60 11.55 -11.79
CA ALA A 19 -12.86 10.36 -11.00
C ALA A 19 -14.27 10.37 -10.42
N ASN A 20 -14.96 9.25 -10.50
CA ASN A 20 -16.18 9.00 -9.72
C ASN A 20 -15.80 8.75 -8.28
N MET A 21 -16.21 9.66 -7.39
CA MET A 21 -15.81 9.64 -5.98
C MET A 21 -16.91 9.09 -5.08
N ALA A 22 -16.57 8.16 -4.17
CA ALA A 22 -17.50 7.67 -3.14
C ALA A 22 -16.85 7.67 -1.74
N GLU A 23 -17.70 7.58 -0.72
CA GLU A 23 -17.24 7.32 0.64
C GLU A 23 -17.04 5.81 0.82
N VAL A 24 -15.81 5.41 1.12
CA VAL A 24 -15.44 4.02 1.40
C VAL A 24 -14.64 3.97 2.69
N SER A 25 -15.15 3.28 3.70
CA SER A 25 -14.51 3.11 5.01
C SER A 25 -14.06 4.43 5.65
N GLY A 26 -14.91 5.46 5.57
CA GLY A 26 -14.66 6.79 6.16
C GLY A 26 -13.65 7.66 5.38
N TRP A 27 -13.36 7.30 4.13
CA TRP A 27 -12.53 8.09 3.22
C TRP A 27 -13.28 8.41 1.93
N ARG A 28 -13.05 9.60 1.39
CA ARG A 28 -13.48 9.95 0.04
C ARG A 28 -12.47 9.38 -0.95
N ARG A 29 -12.87 8.37 -1.74
CA ARG A 29 -11.99 7.61 -2.64
C ARG A 29 -12.48 7.66 -4.08
N ALA A 30 -11.54 7.59 -5.04
CA ALA A 30 -11.88 7.33 -6.43
C ALA A 30 -12.37 5.89 -6.57
N VAL A 31 -13.57 5.72 -7.13
CA VAL A 31 -14.15 4.41 -7.45
C VAL A 31 -13.68 3.93 -8.82
N ASP A 32 -13.73 4.81 -9.80
CA ASP A 32 -13.27 4.60 -11.16
C ASP A 32 -13.01 5.95 -11.85
N TYR A 33 -12.48 5.92 -13.07
CA TYR A 33 -12.24 7.08 -13.94
C TYR A 33 -13.06 6.99 -15.24
N GLY A 34 -14.23 6.34 -15.18
CA GLY A 34 -15.21 6.27 -16.27
C GLY A 34 -15.02 5.12 -17.26
N ASP A 35 -13.88 4.42 -17.23
CA ASP A 35 -13.63 3.25 -18.11
C ASP A 35 -12.92 2.13 -17.35
N LEU A 36 -13.69 1.35 -16.61
CA LEU A 36 -13.20 0.23 -15.81
C LEU A 36 -12.39 -0.80 -16.65
N LYS A 37 -12.80 -1.03 -17.91
CA LYS A 37 -12.08 -1.99 -18.77
C LYS A 37 -10.69 -1.50 -19.11
N SER A 38 -10.53 -0.23 -19.44
CA SER A 38 -9.22 0.38 -19.69
C SER A 38 -8.36 0.46 -18.44
N GLU A 39 -8.95 0.70 -17.26
CA GLU A 39 -8.25 0.66 -15.99
C GLU A 39 -7.66 -0.73 -15.73
N VAL A 40 -8.47 -1.78 -15.82
CA VAL A 40 -8.02 -3.18 -15.66
C VAL A 40 -7.00 -3.56 -16.73
N ALA A 41 -7.20 -3.15 -17.98
CA ALA A 41 -6.28 -3.44 -19.07
C ALA A 41 -4.91 -2.82 -18.82
N SER A 42 -4.84 -1.58 -18.31
CA SER A 42 -3.57 -0.90 -18.00
C SER A 42 -2.74 -1.65 -16.97
N ILE A 43 -3.39 -2.26 -15.97
CA ILE A 43 -2.70 -3.07 -14.95
C ILE A 43 -2.14 -4.35 -15.57
N ARG A 44 -2.82 -4.95 -16.54
CA ARG A 44 -2.42 -6.20 -17.17
C ARG A 44 -1.32 -6.05 -18.23
N THR A 45 -1.27 -4.93 -18.94
CA THR A 45 -0.39 -4.74 -20.11
C THR A 45 0.63 -3.63 -19.97
N GLY A 46 0.40 -2.68 -19.06
CA GLY A 46 1.23 -1.50 -18.83
C GLY A 46 1.48 -1.23 -17.37
N VAL A 47 0.93 -0.12 -16.87
CA VAL A 47 1.01 0.29 -15.47
C VAL A 47 -0.32 0.88 -15.02
N GLY A 48 -0.86 0.39 -13.91
CA GLY A 48 -1.95 1.02 -13.16
C GLY A 48 -1.41 1.74 -11.91
N LEU A 49 -1.98 2.90 -11.59
CA LEU A 49 -1.67 3.69 -10.40
C LEU A 49 -2.92 3.94 -9.57
N CYS A 50 -2.92 3.55 -8.30
CA CYS A 50 -4.05 3.72 -7.38
C CYS A 50 -3.65 4.47 -6.12
N ASP A 51 -4.57 5.30 -5.62
CA ASP A 51 -4.45 5.94 -4.31
C ASP A 51 -4.77 4.95 -3.18
N ALA A 52 -3.72 4.42 -2.57
CA ALA A 52 -3.77 3.50 -1.44
C ALA A 52 -3.65 4.21 -0.07
N THR A 53 -3.76 5.54 -0.02
CA THR A 53 -3.64 6.33 1.23
C THR A 53 -4.59 5.87 2.33
N PRO A 54 -5.82 5.42 2.06
CA PRO A 54 -6.70 4.89 3.10
C PRO A 54 -6.23 3.62 3.79
N LEU A 55 -5.30 2.88 3.19
CA LEU A 55 -4.72 1.68 3.80
C LEU A 55 -4.19 1.99 5.20
N SER A 56 -4.53 1.18 6.19
CA SER A 56 -4.04 1.33 7.57
C SER A 56 -2.52 1.23 7.61
N LYS A 57 -1.87 2.10 8.37
CA LYS A 57 -0.41 2.09 8.58
C LYS A 57 -0.13 2.21 10.07
N VAL A 58 0.53 1.20 10.63
CA VAL A 58 0.89 1.17 12.04
C VAL A 58 2.40 1.04 12.15
N ASP A 59 3.03 1.99 12.81
CA ASP A 59 4.46 1.94 13.15
C ASP A 59 4.62 1.19 14.48
N VAL A 60 5.50 0.20 14.49
CA VAL A 60 5.84 -0.61 15.65
C VAL A 60 7.34 -0.48 15.87
N GLU A 61 7.74 0.13 16.99
CA GLU A 61 9.13 0.40 17.29
C GLU A 61 9.49 0.01 18.73
N GLY A 62 10.61 -0.68 18.89
CA GLY A 62 11.16 -1.04 20.20
C GLY A 62 11.83 -2.40 20.24
N LYS A 63 12.58 -2.67 21.30
CA LYS A 63 13.46 -3.85 21.46
C LYS A 63 12.72 -5.19 21.35
N HIS A 64 11.43 -5.23 21.69
CA HIS A 64 10.62 -6.45 21.69
C HIS A 64 9.71 -6.57 20.48
N SER A 65 9.90 -5.73 19.46
CA SER A 65 9.08 -5.74 18.24
C SER A 65 9.13 -7.07 17.50
N GLU A 66 10.30 -7.67 17.35
CA GLU A 66 10.46 -8.99 16.75
C GLU A 66 9.68 -10.08 17.53
N GLN A 67 9.88 -10.14 18.84
CA GLN A 67 9.17 -11.07 19.73
C GLN A 67 7.63 -10.89 19.66
N MET A 68 7.16 -9.66 19.51
CA MET A 68 5.73 -9.39 19.33
C MET A 68 5.21 -10.03 18.04
N PHE A 69 5.92 -9.84 16.91
CA PHE A 69 5.49 -10.38 15.63
C PHE A 69 5.56 -11.90 15.53
N GLU A 70 6.46 -12.55 16.25
CA GLU A 70 6.55 -14.02 16.32
C GLU A 70 5.29 -14.68 16.87
N ARG A 71 4.40 -13.92 17.53
CA ARG A 71 3.07 -14.39 17.97
C ARG A 71 2.08 -14.58 16.81
N PHE A 72 2.33 -13.93 15.67
CA PHE A 72 1.44 -13.97 14.50
C PHE A 72 2.07 -14.72 13.33
N THR A 73 3.36 -14.51 13.12
CA THR A 73 4.13 -15.10 12.03
C THR A 73 5.61 -14.99 12.34
N ARG A 74 6.44 -15.75 11.62
CA ARG A 74 7.87 -15.52 11.65
C ARG A 74 8.20 -14.08 11.24
N ALA A 75 8.88 -13.34 12.10
CA ALA A 75 9.27 -11.97 11.81
C ALA A 75 10.18 -11.90 10.56
N PRO A 76 9.91 -10.99 9.61
CA PRO A 76 10.75 -10.83 8.43
C PRO A 76 12.14 -10.30 8.81
N GLY A 77 13.14 -10.56 7.97
CA GLY A 77 14.46 -9.95 8.08
C GLY A 77 14.42 -8.45 7.76
N VAL A 78 15.46 -7.70 8.14
CA VAL A 78 15.58 -6.28 7.80
C VAL A 78 15.57 -6.09 6.27
N GLY A 79 14.73 -5.20 5.77
CA GLY A 79 14.49 -5.00 4.34
C GLY A 79 13.59 -6.06 3.70
N GLU A 80 12.90 -6.85 4.50
CA GLU A 80 11.92 -7.84 4.04
C GLU A 80 10.51 -7.49 4.46
N CYS A 81 9.54 -8.01 3.73
CA CYS A 81 8.13 -7.87 3.98
C CYS A 81 7.44 -9.24 3.90
N THR A 82 6.64 -9.56 4.89
CA THR A 82 5.77 -10.75 4.92
C THR A 82 4.32 -10.35 5.07
N SER A 83 3.41 -11.29 5.01
CA SER A 83 1.99 -11.07 5.30
C SER A 83 1.52 -12.00 6.41
N ALA A 84 0.63 -11.50 7.27
CA ALA A 84 0.00 -12.28 8.33
C ALA A 84 -1.41 -11.75 8.65
N VAL A 85 -2.26 -12.64 9.14
CA VAL A 85 -3.53 -12.26 9.76
C VAL A 85 -3.23 -11.82 11.20
N LEU A 86 -3.58 -10.59 11.54
CA LEU A 86 -3.24 -9.97 12.83
C LEU A 86 -4.42 -9.90 13.81
N SER A 87 -5.62 -10.21 13.35
CA SER A 87 -6.84 -10.14 14.18
C SER A 87 -7.73 -11.35 13.96
N GLN A 88 -8.92 -11.19 13.41
CA GLN A 88 -9.86 -12.28 13.18
C GLN A 88 -9.69 -12.92 11.80
N ILE A 89 -10.19 -14.16 11.67
CA ILE A 89 -9.97 -15.05 10.52
C ILE A 89 -10.49 -14.50 9.19
N ASP A 90 -11.47 -13.59 9.22
CA ASP A 90 -12.12 -13.04 8.00
C ASP A 90 -11.51 -11.71 7.51
N GLU A 91 -10.40 -11.26 8.10
CA GLU A 91 -9.73 -10.04 7.62
C GLU A 91 -8.62 -10.36 6.62
N PRO A 92 -8.45 -9.52 5.59
CA PRO A 92 -7.34 -9.69 4.68
C PRO A 92 -6.01 -9.56 5.43
N PRO A 93 -4.99 -10.36 5.06
CA PRO A 93 -3.70 -10.33 5.74
C PRO A 93 -3.06 -8.94 5.63
N ALA A 94 -2.48 -8.48 6.73
CA ALA A 94 -1.66 -7.28 6.75
C ALA A 94 -0.25 -7.57 6.21
N TYR A 95 0.39 -6.57 5.60
CA TYR A 95 1.80 -6.60 5.23
C TYR A 95 2.64 -6.10 6.41
N ILE A 96 3.65 -6.86 6.79
CA ILE A 96 4.60 -6.52 7.87
C ILE A 96 5.96 -6.31 7.23
N ALA A 97 6.40 -5.06 7.12
CA ALA A 97 7.71 -4.70 6.57
C ALA A 97 8.66 -4.31 7.70
N ARG A 98 9.84 -4.94 7.76
CA ARG A 98 10.88 -4.63 8.74
C ARG A 98 11.85 -3.62 8.18
N LEU A 99 11.85 -2.42 8.76
CA LEU A 99 12.66 -1.29 8.30
C LEU A 99 14.07 -1.30 8.91
N THR A 100 14.14 -1.58 10.20
CA THR A 100 15.39 -1.71 10.96
C THR A 100 15.30 -2.93 11.89
N ARG A 101 16.35 -3.16 12.69
CA ARG A 101 16.34 -4.23 13.70
C ARG A 101 15.10 -4.18 14.60
N ASP A 102 14.73 -2.99 15.05
CA ASP A 102 13.72 -2.77 16.10
C ASP A 102 12.52 -1.96 15.61
N ARG A 103 12.34 -1.80 14.27
CA ARG A 103 11.23 -1.02 13.70
C ARG A 103 10.57 -1.73 12.52
N PHE A 104 9.26 -1.81 12.60
CA PHE A 104 8.38 -2.37 11.57
C PHE A 104 7.29 -1.38 11.19
N ILE A 105 6.82 -1.48 9.96
CA ILE A 105 5.57 -0.87 9.55
C ILE A 105 4.60 -1.95 9.14
N VAL A 106 3.38 -1.86 9.67
CA VAL A 106 2.29 -2.79 9.35
C VAL A 106 1.29 -2.06 8.47
N LEU A 107 0.94 -2.68 7.35
CA LEU A 107 0.05 -2.14 6.35
C LEU A 107 -1.11 -3.12 6.18
N GLY A 108 -2.32 -2.69 6.48
CA GLY A 108 -3.48 -3.56 6.46
C GLY A 108 -4.63 -3.03 5.62
N GLY A 109 -5.74 -3.78 5.57
CA GLY A 109 -6.97 -3.39 4.93
C GLY A 109 -7.60 -2.11 5.54
N ALA A 110 -8.73 -1.68 4.99
CA ALA A 110 -9.37 -0.41 5.35
C ALA A 110 -9.99 -0.38 6.76
N GLU A 111 -10.27 -1.50 7.37
CA GLU A 111 -10.87 -1.59 8.70
C GLU A 111 -9.81 -1.48 9.81
N LYS A 112 -9.60 -0.25 10.25
CA LYS A 112 -8.44 0.19 11.04
C LYS A 112 -8.45 -0.21 12.51
N GLY A 113 -9.60 -0.28 13.12
CA GLY A 113 -9.71 -0.37 14.58
C GLY A 113 -9.15 -1.68 15.12
N ALA A 114 -9.52 -2.79 14.51
CA ALA A 114 -9.16 -4.13 14.96
C ALA A 114 -7.65 -4.40 14.87
N GLN A 115 -7.00 -4.00 13.78
CA GLN A 115 -5.55 -4.20 13.62
C GLN A 115 -4.73 -3.41 14.64
N VAL A 116 -5.04 -2.12 14.82
CA VAL A 116 -4.33 -1.28 15.79
C VAL A 116 -4.55 -1.82 17.22
N SER A 117 -5.77 -2.22 17.55
CA SER A 117 -6.09 -2.83 18.85
C SER A 117 -5.36 -4.14 19.05
N GLY A 118 -5.41 -5.06 18.08
CA GLY A 118 -4.73 -6.36 18.17
C GLY A 118 -3.22 -6.23 18.33
N LEU A 119 -2.58 -5.28 17.63
CA LEU A 119 -1.15 -4.99 17.80
C LEU A 119 -0.84 -4.39 19.18
N LYS A 120 -1.69 -3.49 19.70
CA LYS A 120 -1.54 -2.95 21.07
C LYS A 120 -1.71 -4.02 22.13
N ASP A 121 -2.68 -4.91 21.96
CA ASP A 121 -2.90 -6.03 22.86
C ASP A 121 -1.72 -7.00 22.84
N ALA A 122 -1.18 -7.29 21.66
CA ALA A 122 0.02 -8.11 21.52
C ALA A 122 1.28 -7.44 22.11
N ALA A 123 1.36 -6.12 22.09
CA ALA A 123 2.43 -5.36 22.72
C ALA A 123 2.28 -5.26 24.25
N SER A 124 1.11 -5.56 24.78
CA SER A 124 0.83 -5.48 26.21
C SER A 124 1.77 -6.43 26.99
N GLY A 125 2.40 -5.90 28.03
CA GLY A 125 3.38 -6.61 28.85
C GLY A 125 4.80 -6.69 28.25
N LEU A 126 5.01 -6.20 27.02
CA LEU A 126 6.33 -6.06 26.44
C LEU A 126 6.83 -4.63 26.68
N GLY A 127 7.80 -4.46 27.57
CA GLY A 127 8.37 -3.15 27.86
C GLY A 127 9.12 -2.55 26.66
N CYS A 128 9.24 -1.23 26.59
CA CYS A 128 9.98 -0.52 25.52
C CYS A 128 9.51 -0.88 24.11
N LEU A 129 8.19 -0.96 23.90
CA LEU A 129 7.55 -1.20 22.61
C LEU A 129 6.44 -0.18 22.40
N HIS A 130 6.47 0.50 21.27
CA HIS A 130 5.51 1.52 20.88
C HIS A 130 4.74 1.07 19.63
N VAL A 131 3.42 1.20 19.68
CA VAL A 131 2.49 0.93 18.57
C VAL A 131 1.74 2.21 18.26
N THR A 132 2.00 2.80 17.11
CA THR A 132 1.48 4.11 16.71
C THR A 132 0.72 4.02 15.39
N ASP A 133 -0.55 4.48 15.36
CA ASP A 133 -1.27 4.68 14.10
C ASP A 133 -0.69 5.87 13.35
N VAL A 134 -0.04 5.61 12.24
CA VAL A 134 0.57 6.60 11.34
C VAL A 134 -0.17 6.70 9.99
N THR A 135 -1.40 6.19 9.92
CA THR A 135 -2.19 6.15 8.69
C THR A 135 -2.29 7.52 8.03
N SER A 136 -2.54 8.56 8.80
CA SER A 136 -2.70 9.92 8.28
C SER A 136 -1.37 10.67 8.08
N ALA A 137 -0.24 10.11 8.49
CA ALA A 137 1.07 10.71 8.30
C ALA A 137 1.66 10.46 6.90
N TYR A 138 1.17 9.42 6.21
CA TYR A 138 1.69 9.01 4.91
C TYR A 138 0.62 9.04 3.84
N ALA A 139 0.98 9.53 2.65
CA ALA A 139 0.36 9.15 1.41
C ALA A 139 0.87 7.76 0.99
N ALA A 140 0.01 6.95 0.41
CA ALA A 140 0.39 5.66 -0.14
C ALA A 140 -0.13 5.54 -1.58
N LEU A 141 0.78 5.17 -2.49
CA LEU A 141 0.48 4.94 -3.89
C LEU A 141 0.70 3.45 -4.19
N ARG A 142 -0.28 2.81 -4.84
CA ARG A 142 -0.13 1.44 -5.35
C ARG A 142 0.13 1.48 -6.84
N LEU A 143 1.27 0.93 -7.25
CA LEU A 143 1.67 0.83 -8.64
C LEU A 143 1.67 -0.65 -9.03
N MET A 144 0.94 -1.02 -10.08
CA MET A 144 0.80 -2.41 -10.53
C MET A 144 0.97 -2.52 -12.03
N GLY A 145 1.57 -3.61 -12.47
CA GLY A 145 1.67 -3.94 -13.88
C GLY A 145 3.09 -4.31 -14.33
N PRO A 146 3.22 -4.96 -15.49
CA PRO A 146 4.49 -5.49 -15.98
C PRO A 146 5.57 -4.41 -16.19
N MET A 147 5.17 -3.17 -16.48
CA MET A 147 6.09 -2.06 -16.70
C MET A 147 6.37 -1.23 -15.43
N SER A 148 5.75 -1.56 -14.28
CA SER A 148 5.87 -0.80 -13.03
C SER A 148 7.31 -0.67 -12.52
N THR A 149 8.10 -1.74 -12.62
CA THR A 149 9.52 -1.71 -12.24
C THR A 149 10.34 -0.79 -13.14
N ASN A 150 10.07 -0.80 -14.46
CA ASN A 150 10.77 0.08 -15.42
C ASN A 150 10.44 1.55 -15.15
N LEU A 151 9.18 1.85 -14.81
CA LEU A 151 8.79 3.20 -14.42
C LEU A 151 9.54 3.65 -13.15
N LEU A 152 9.57 2.80 -12.12
CA LEU A 152 10.22 3.15 -10.86
C LEU A 152 11.73 3.38 -11.00
N LYS A 153 12.40 2.72 -11.96
CA LYS A 153 13.82 2.99 -12.29
C LYS A 153 14.08 4.44 -12.70
N LYS A 154 13.10 5.12 -13.26
CA LYS A 154 13.23 6.55 -13.64
C LYS A 154 13.15 7.49 -12.45
N LEU A 155 12.48 7.08 -11.37
CA LEU A 155 12.17 7.92 -10.22
C LEU A 155 12.92 7.53 -8.95
N GLY A 156 13.36 6.29 -8.87
CA GLY A 156 13.86 5.67 -7.65
C GLY A 156 15.34 5.30 -7.71
N PRO A 157 15.78 4.50 -6.75
CA PRO A 157 17.17 4.09 -6.61
C PRO A 157 17.61 3.14 -7.73
N ALA A 158 18.91 3.18 -8.04
CA ALA A 158 19.52 2.37 -9.10
C ALA A 158 19.35 0.83 -8.92
N ARG A 159 18.98 0.35 -7.74
CA ARG A 159 18.85 -1.09 -7.43
C ARG A 159 17.40 -1.60 -7.41
N ILE A 160 16.44 -0.83 -7.90
CA ILE A 160 15.02 -1.22 -7.83
C ILE A 160 14.72 -2.49 -8.64
N ASP A 161 15.45 -2.71 -9.73
CA ASP A 161 15.33 -3.90 -10.58
C ASP A 161 15.79 -5.20 -9.89
N SER A 162 16.68 -5.10 -8.91
CA SER A 162 17.13 -6.24 -8.11
C SER A 162 16.21 -6.57 -6.93
N MET A 163 15.22 -5.72 -6.63
CA MET A 163 14.26 -5.99 -5.55
C MET A 163 13.31 -7.12 -5.97
N LYS A 164 13.34 -8.20 -5.21
CA LYS A 164 12.42 -9.34 -5.36
C LYS A 164 11.10 -9.07 -4.64
N ASP A 165 10.07 -9.87 -4.95
CA ASP A 165 8.84 -9.90 -4.14
C ASP A 165 9.18 -10.15 -2.65
N GLY A 166 8.41 -9.51 -1.76
CA GLY A 166 8.65 -9.57 -0.33
C GLY A 166 9.82 -8.72 0.18
N ARG A 167 10.30 -7.75 -0.60
CA ARG A 167 11.37 -6.81 -0.17
C ARG A 167 10.82 -5.41 0.06
N CYS A 168 11.45 -4.70 1.00
CA CYS A 168 11.19 -3.29 1.24
C CYS A 168 12.49 -2.49 1.32
N LEU A 169 12.42 -1.21 0.95
CA LEU A 169 13.56 -0.30 0.91
C LEU A 169 13.12 1.13 1.19
N GLN A 170 13.78 1.80 2.12
CA GLN A 170 13.69 3.25 2.26
C GLN A 170 14.71 3.92 1.34
N SER A 171 14.23 4.77 0.42
CA SER A 171 15.08 5.39 -0.59
C SER A 171 14.42 6.66 -1.16
N PRO A 172 15.19 7.57 -1.74
CA PRO A 172 14.61 8.65 -2.53
C PRO A 172 13.76 8.10 -3.69
N LEU A 173 12.54 8.64 -3.83
CA LEU A 173 11.61 8.42 -4.92
C LEU A 173 11.14 9.80 -5.39
N ALA A 174 11.36 10.15 -6.65
CA ALA A 174 11.08 11.51 -7.15
C ALA A 174 11.66 12.61 -6.23
N GLN A 175 12.88 12.44 -5.73
CA GLN A 175 13.60 13.33 -4.80
C GLN A 175 13.00 13.42 -3.37
N VAL A 176 11.97 12.65 -3.06
CA VAL A 176 11.36 12.57 -1.72
C VAL A 176 11.75 11.23 -1.09
N VAL A 177 12.14 11.23 0.18
CA VAL A 177 12.41 9.97 0.89
C VAL A 177 11.09 9.22 1.08
N GLY A 178 11.04 8.01 0.54
CA GLY A 178 9.89 7.12 0.63
C GLY A 178 10.25 5.71 1.05
N LEU A 179 9.25 4.94 1.43
CA LEU A 179 9.33 3.51 1.62
C LEU A 179 8.73 2.81 0.41
N LEU A 180 9.50 1.98 -0.24
CA LEU A 180 9.09 1.13 -1.35
C LEU A 180 8.95 -0.29 -0.84
N ILE A 181 7.81 -0.90 -1.10
CA ILE A 181 7.53 -2.31 -0.75
C ILE A 181 7.09 -3.01 -2.02
N ARG A 182 7.78 -4.09 -2.39
CA ARG A 182 7.39 -4.95 -3.50
C ARG A 182 6.55 -6.12 -2.99
N ARG A 183 5.32 -6.22 -3.48
CA ARG A 183 4.41 -7.34 -3.21
C ARG A 183 3.66 -7.66 -4.49
N ASP A 184 4.23 -8.58 -5.25
CA ASP A 184 3.69 -9.01 -6.53
C ASP A 184 2.32 -9.68 -6.31
N VAL A 185 1.38 -9.42 -7.21
CA VAL A 185 0.04 -10.00 -7.19
C VAL A 185 -0.08 -10.95 -8.38
N ARG A 186 -0.19 -12.26 -8.14
CA ARG A 186 -0.28 -13.30 -9.18
C ARG A 186 0.81 -13.22 -10.24
N GLY A 187 2.04 -12.96 -9.82
CA GLY A 187 3.17 -12.81 -10.74
C GLY A 187 3.21 -11.48 -11.49
N VAL A 188 2.23 -10.59 -11.28
CA VAL A 188 2.27 -9.22 -11.77
C VAL A 188 3.05 -8.37 -10.78
N PRO A 189 4.11 -7.67 -11.22
CA PRO A 189 4.85 -6.77 -10.34
C PRO A 189 3.94 -5.71 -9.71
N ALA A 190 3.96 -5.62 -8.39
CA ALA A 190 3.17 -4.66 -7.66
C ALA A 190 4.00 -4.02 -6.53
N TRP A 191 3.82 -2.72 -6.39
CA TRP A 191 4.57 -1.87 -5.49
C TRP A 191 3.64 -1.03 -4.64
N LEU A 192 3.98 -0.88 -3.37
CA LEU A 192 3.39 0.11 -2.49
C LEU A 192 4.46 1.15 -2.14
N LEU A 193 4.16 2.40 -2.43
CA LEU A 193 5.05 3.54 -2.25
C LEU A 193 4.45 4.41 -1.14
N LEU A 194 5.18 4.58 -0.03
CA LEU A 194 4.77 5.45 1.06
C LEU A 194 5.69 6.65 1.11
N VAL A 195 5.11 7.84 1.09
CA VAL A 195 5.82 9.12 1.26
C VAL A 195 5.11 9.95 2.32
N SER A 196 5.80 10.95 2.90
CA SER A 196 5.11 11.89 3.78
C SER A 196 3.88 12.45 3.09
N ARG A 197 2.78 12.58 3.83
CA ARG A 197 1.48 13.02 3.32
C ARG A 197 1.56 14.27 2.45
N ASP A 198 2.38 15.24 2.86
CA ASP A 198 2.49 16.53 2.18
C ASP A 198 3.10 16.44 0.77
N TYR A 199 3.82 15.35 0.48
CA TYR A 199 4.38 15.09 -0.85
C TYR A 199 3.51 14.16 -1.71
N GLY A 200 2.33 13.75 -1.23
CA GLY A 200 1.49 12.76 -1.90
C GLY A 200 1.11 13.15 -3.32
N GLU A 201 0.53 14.34 -3.54
CA GLU A 201 0.13 14.82 -4.87
C GLU A 201 1.34 15.04 -5.78
N TYR A 202 2.42 15.62 -5.26
CA TYR A 202 3.67 15.79 -6.01
C TYR A 202 4.23 14.46 -6.54
N VAL A 203 4.36 13.45 -5.68
CA VAL A 203 4.89 12.14 -6.09
C VAL A 203 3.92 11.44 -7.03
N TRP A 204 2.61 11.58 -6.84
CA TRP A 204 1.57 11.08 -7.74
C TRP A 204 1.77 11.62 -9.17
N GLU A 205 1.93 12.93 -9.32
CA GLU A 205 2.16 13.58 -10.61
C GLU A 205 3.50 13.18 -11.24
N CYS A 206 4.57 13.07 -10.44
CA CYS A 206 5.87 12.57 -10.91
C CYS A 206 5.76 11.14 -11.46
N VAL A 207 5.02 10.26 -10.78
CA VAL A 207 4.79 8.87 -11.21
C VAL A 207 4.00 8.83 -12.51
N LEU A 208 2.93 9.62 -12.63
CA LEU A 208 2.15 9.73 -13.88
C LEU A 208 2.98 10.24 -15.03
N SER A 209 3.76 11.31 -14.82
CA SER A 209 4.63 11.87 -15.84
C SER A 209 5.68 10.86 -16.32
N ALA A 210 6.37 10.19 -15.39
CA ALA A 210 7.38 9.19 -15.72
C ALA A 210 6.79 7.94 -16.39
N GLY A 211 5.53 7.63 -16.09
CA GLY A 211 4.81 6.45 -16.57
C GLY A 211 4.14 6.63 -17.93
N HIS A 212 4.12 7.84 -18.48
CA HIS A 212 3.41 8.15 -19.74
C HIS A 212 3.83 7.22 -20.88
N GLU A 213 5.11 6.99 -21.07
CA GLU A 213 5.64 6.08 -22.11
C GLU A 213 5.28 4.59 -21.87
N PHE A 214 4.93 4.21 -20.64
CA PHE A 214 4.54 2.86 -20.26
C PHE A 214 3.02 2.66 -20.24
N GLY A 215 2.25 3.63 -20.74
CA GLY A 215 0.80 3.57 -20.79
C GLY A 215 0.14 3.61 -19.42
N ILE A 216 0.74 4.33 -18.46
CA ILE A 216 0.19 4.45 -17.11
C ILE A 216 -1.22 5.03 -17.11
N ARG A 217 -2.11 4.43 -16.31
CA ARG A 217 -3.44 4.98 -16.04
C ARG A 217 -3.75 4.94 -14.54
N PRO A 218 -4.41 5.97 -14.02
CA PRO A 218 -5.01 5.86 -12.70
C PRO A 218 -6.13 4.82 -12.73
N PHE A 219 -6.33 4.12 -11.61
CA PHE A 219 -7.45 3.21 -11.43
C PHE A 219 -8.04 3.37 -10.03
N GLY A 220 -9.34 3.09 -9.92
CA GLY A 220 -10.09 3.23 -8.69
C GLY A 220 -10.35 1.89 -7.98
N THR A 221 -11.15 1.97 -6.91
CA THR A 221 -11.49 0.80 -6.08
C THR A 221 -12.27 -0.27 -6.84
N ALA A 222 -13.02 0.10 -7.87
CA ALA A 222 -13.74 -0.87 -8.70
C ALA A 222 -12.80 -1.80 -9.48
N ALA A 223 -11.72 -1.25 -10.06
CA ALA A 223 -10.71 -2.08 -10.73
C ALA A 223 -9.91 -2.93 -9.72
N GLU A 224 -9.63 -2.38 -8.52
CA GLU A 224 -9.01 -3.14 -7.43
C GLU A 224 -9.87 -4.35 -7.04
N GLN A 225 -11.19 -4.17 -6.92
CA GLN A 225 -12.14 -5.24 -6.61
C GLN A 225 -12.15 -6.34 -7.68
N VAL A 226 -12.20 -5.97 -8.96
CA VAL A 226 -12.15 -6.94 -10.07
C VAL A 226 -10.90 -7.83 -10.02
N LEU A 227 -9.75 -7.27 -9.62
CA LEU A 227 -8.52 -8.03 -9.46
C LEU A 227 -8.58 -8.98 -8.26
N THR A 228 -9.19 -8.52 -7.16
CA THR A 228 -9.36 -9.31 -5.93
C THR A 228 -10.39 -10.42 -6.10
N ASP A 229 -11.54 -10.15 -6.75
CA ASP A 229 -12.60 -11.14 -6.98
C ASP A 229 -12.15 -12.25 -7.96
N ALA A 230 -11.34 -11.89 -8.95
CA ALA A 230 -10.64 -12.88 -9.76
C ALA A 230 -9.70 -13.76 -8.91
N GLU A 231 -9.23 -13.25 -7.75
CA GLU A 231 -8.48 -14.06 -6.77
C GLU A 231 -9.34 -15.10 -6.05
N ALA A 232 -10.57 -14.75 -5.70
CA ALA A 232 -11.47 -15.67 -5.01
C ALA A 232 -11.97 -16.81 -5.94
N ALA A 233 -12.26 -16.49 -7.19
CA ALA A 233 -12.77 -17.47 -8.15
C ALA A 233 -11.78 -18.58 -8.53
N ASP A 234 -10.46 -18.31 -8.48
CA ASP A 234 -9.44 -19.33 -8.80
C ASP A 234 -9.09 -20.23 -7.59
N VAL A 235 -9.49 -19.83 -6.36
CA VAL A 235 -9.27 -20.63 -5.13
C VAL A 235 -10.35 -21.72 -4.99
N GLU A 236 -11.54 -21.54 -5.57
CA GLU A 236 -12.64 -22.53 -5.52
C GLU A 236 -12.49 -23.70 -6.52
N VAL A 237 -11.44 -23.72 -7.36
CA VAL A 237 -11.24 -24.72 -8.43
C VAL A 237 -10.07 -25.67 -8.16
N VAL A 238 -9.56 -25.74 -6.91
CA VAL A 238 -8.49 -26.71 -6.54
C VAL A 238 -8.98 -27.69 -5.50
#